data_2d05ba0ec16dd139943c057fc9388984
#
_entry.id   2d05ba0ec16dd139943c057fc9388984
#
_cell.length_a   1.000
_cell.length_b   1.000
_cell.length_c   1.000
_cell.angle_alpha   90.00
_cell.angle_beta   90.00
_cell.angle_gamma   90.00
#
_symmetry.space_group_name_H-M   'P 1'
#
loop_
_entity.id
_entity.type
_entity.pdbx_description
1 polymer ?
#
loop_
_entity_poly.entity_id
_entity_poly.type
_entity_poly.pdbx_seq_one_letter_code
_entity_poly.pdbx_strand_id
1 'polypeptide(L)'
;MLFGAANIDLGALGIPDVTGYREHLYEVTAGRIVFPSVNGPIPAAWPTTPVGVTGFYTIYPDPDQLLTGQLDEALRAFIGSAPSQGGVLTAYAEADGDAANGGQFASLGLTKAKLLRVHAHLQALCRGSLVKYGAVVCGTGLDQVLFCPPGLDFYALDWYDNWNPPLIRGLNAWRENLERHVQESPVLAIAETNSNVPSQRPSWFATVYGWLAGYSAENGGRALGYWSYWRTDAGIGSLSGPWLPGDAATIAALTRIAAHCKDDV
;
A
#
# COMPACT_ATOMS: atom_id res chain seq x y z
N MET A 1 -10.86 -8.00 7.10
CA MET A 1 -10.09 -7.00 6.32
C MET A 1 -9.26 -6.15 7.26
N LEU A 2 -7.99 -5.89 6.96
CA LEU A 2 -7.15 -4.97 7.73
C LEU A 2 -7.63 -3.52 7.51
N PHE A 3 -7.56 -2.70 8.55
CA PHE A 3 -7.86 -1.26 8.47
C PHE A 3 -6.77 -0.46 9.17
N GLY A 4 -6.32 0.62 8.56
CA GLY A 4 -5.26 1.43 9.15
C GLY A 4 -5.08 2.79 8.45
N ALA A 5 -3.96 3.42 8.73
CA ALA A 5 -3.52 4.64 8.06
C ALA A 5 -2.06 4.55 7.65
N ALA A 6 -1.73 5.20 6.55
CA ALA A 6 -0.35 5.38 6.14
C ALA A 6 0.27 6.54 6.93
N ASN A 7 1.46 6.29 7.49
CA ASN A 7 2.29 7.29 8.16
C ASN A 7 1.69 7.95 9.43
N ILE A 8 0.64 7.37 10.03
CA ILE A 8 0.06 7.87 11.28
C ILE A 8 -0.60 6.73 12.05
N ASP A 9 -0.51 6.81 13.37
CA ASP A 9 -1.24 5.93 14.28
C ASP A 9 -2.67 6.45 14.46
N LEU A 10 -3.66 5.71 13.97
CA LEU A 10 -5.08 6.04 14.13
C LEU A 10 -5.54 6.00 15.59
N GLY A 11 -4.89 5.20 16.43
CA GLY A 11 -5.16 5.16 17.87
C GLY A 11 -4.89 6.51 18.52
N ALA A 12 -3.87 7.25 18.07
CA ALA A 12 -3.56 8.61 18.54
C ALA A 12 -4.67 9.61 18.17
N LEU A 13 -5.51 9.31 17.18
CA LEU A 13 -6.68 10.10 16.79
C LEU A 13 -7.96 9.68 17.52
N GLY A 14 -7.87 8.73 18.47
CA GLY A 14 -9.02 8.19 19.17
C GLY A 14 -9.90 7.27 18.32
N ILE A 15 -9.38 6.74 17.21
CA ILE A 15 -10.06 5.72 16.41
C ILE A 15 -9.71 4.36 17.02
N PRO A 16 -10.67 3.65 17.62
CA PRO A 16 -10.41 2.40 18.32
C PRO A 16 -10.10 1.25 17.36
N ASP A 17 -9.40 0.25 17.87
CA ASP A 17 -9.25 -1.06 17.23
C ASP A 17 -8.58 -1.03 15.85
N VAL A 18 -7.49 -0.28 15.74
CA VAL A 18 -6.63 -0.33 14.55
C VAL A 18 -6.09 -1.75 14.38
N THR A 19 -6.49 -2.42 13.30
CA THR A 19 -6.07 -3.79 12.98
C THR A 19 -4.87 -3.83 12.03
N GLY A 20 -4.50 -2.68 11.49
CA GLY A 20 -3.33 -2.56 10.63
C GLY A 20 -3.01 -1.09 10.36
N TYR A 21 -1.76 -0.80 10.08
CA TYR A 21 -1.33 0.49 9.61
C TYR A 21 -0.27 0.31 8.52
N ARG A 22 -0.10 1.33 7.68
CA ARG A 22 0.93 1.37 6.66
C ARG A 22 2.04 2.32 7.05
N GLU A 23 3.26 1.89 6.89
CA GLU A 23 4.45 2.72 7.05
C GLU A 23 5.37 2.58 5.85
N HIS A 24 5.85 3.70 5.37
CA HIS A 24 6.99 3.71 4.47
C HIS A 24 8.25 3.71 5.34
N LEU A 25 9.13 2.76 5.13
CA LEU A 25 10.40 2.69 5.83
C LEU A 25 11.35 3.72 5.23
N TYR A 26 11.24 4.97 5.66
CA TYR A 26 12.15 6.04 5.25
C TYR A 26 13.16 6.40 6.34
N GLU A 27 14.27 6.95 5.90
CA GLU A 27 15.11 7.73 6.80
C GLU A 27 14.52 9.13 6.96
N VAL A 28 14.24 9.52 8.20
CA VAL A 28 13.92 10.92 8.54
C VAL A 28 15.25 11.64 8.71
N THR A 29 15.72 12.28 7.66
CA THR A 29 16.93 13.08 7.71
C THR A 29 16.55 14.56 7.83
N ALA A 30 16.97 15.22 8.91
CA ALA A 30 16.80 16.65 9.15
C ALA A 30 15.33 17.15 9.07
N GLY A 31 14.37 16.38 9.59
CA GLY A 31 12.95 16.76 9.62
C GLY A 31 12.26 16.75 8.25
N ARG A 32 12.91 16.18 7.23
CA ARG A 32 12.31 15.90 5.93
C ARG A 32 12.09 14.40 5.78
N ILE A 33 10.90 14.01 5.37
CA ILE A 33 10.67 12.66 4.87
C ILE A 33 11.40 12.59 3.53
N VAL A 34 12.49 11.85 3.49
CA VAL A 34 13.19 11.54 2.25
C VAL A 34 12.71 10.17 1.84
N PHE A 35 12.09 10.04 0.67
CA PHE A 35 11.88 8.71 0.08
C PHE A 35 13.23 8.00 0.06
N PRO A 36 13.34 6.78 0.60
CA PRO A 36 14.63 6.09 0.60
C PRO A 36 15.15 6.06 -0.83
N SER A 37 16.41 6.38 -0.98
CA SER A 37 17.07 6.13 -2.27
C SER A 37 16.87 4.66 -2.62
N VAL A 38 16.80 4.35 -3.93
CA VAL A 38 16.78 2.97 -4.44
C VAL A 38 18.12 2.30 -4.08
N ASN A 39 18.50 2.10 -2.87
CA ASN A 39 19.69 1.45 -2.33
C ASN A 39 19.64 1.50 -0.80
N GLY A 40 18.43 1.68 -0.25
CA GLY A 40 18.25 1.66 1.19
C GLY A 40 18.61 0.31 1.77
N PRO A 41 19.25 0.27 2.96
CA PRO A 41 19.54 -0.98 3.63
C PRO A 41 18.25 -1.73 3.97
N ILE A 42 18.28 -3.04 3.93
CA ILE A 42 17.20 -3.86 4.50
C ILE A 42 17.21 -3.64 6.02
N PRO A 43 16.07 -3.30 6.64
CA PRO A 43 16.00 -3.18 8.09
C PRO A 43 16.42 -4.49 8.77
N ALA A 44 17.12 -4.39 9.90
CA ALA A 44 17.62 -5.56 10.63
C ALA A 44 16.48 -6.44 11.20
N ALA A 45 15.32 -5.83 11.49
CA ALA A 45 14.14 -6.53 11.99
C ALA A 45 12.87 -5.81 11.56
N TRP A 46 11.76 -6.55 11.59
CA TRP A 46 10.42 -6.00 11.39
C TRP A 46 10.13 -4.91 12.42
N PRO A 47 9.66 -3.73 12.01
CA PRO A 47 9.34 -2.67 12.97
C PRO A 47 8.29 -3.11 13.98
N THR A 48 8.42 -2.61 15.21
CA THR A 48 7.48 -2.93 16.28
C THR A 48 6.13 -2.27 15.99
N THR A 49 5.08 -3.08 15.93
CA THR A 49 3.70 -2.60 15.86
C THR A 49 2.99 -2.77 17.21
N PRO A 50 1.96 -1.99 17.51
CA PRO A 50 1.09 -2.27 18.65
C PRO A 50 0.52 -3.69 18.61
N VAL A 51 0.19 -4.23 19.78
CA VAL A 51 -0.40 -5.58 19.88
C VAL A 51 -1.70 -5.64 19.09
N GLY A 52 -1.84 -6.67 18.26
CA GLY A 52 -3.01 -6.84 17.37
C GLY A 52 -2.99 -6.00 16.08
N VAL A 53 -1.93 -5.21 15.87
CA VAL A 53 -1.79 -4.39 14.66
C VAL A 53 -0.84 -5.06 13.67
N THR A 54 -1.32 -5.34 12.46
CA THR A 54 -0.49 -5.85 11.36
C THR A 54 0.16 -4.69 10.64
N GLY A 55 1.49 -4.65 10.62
CA GLY A 55 2.24 -3.62 9.88
C GLY A 55 2.23 -3.89 8.38
N PHE A 56 2.08 -2.83 7.59
CA PHE A 56 2.30 -2.84 6.16
C PHE A 56 3.49 -1.95 5.83
N TYR A 57 4.52 -2.53 5.23
CA TYR A 57 5.79 -1.85 4.97
C TYR A 57 6.14 -1.82 3.49
N THR A 58 6.79 -0.73 3.08
CA THR A 58 7.37 -0.56 1.75
C THR A 58 8.88 -0.50 1.88
N ILE A 59 9.60 -1.28 1.08
CA ILE A 59 11.07 -1.28 1.01
C ILE A 59 11.56 -0.89 -0.39
N TYR A 60 12.78 -0.37 -0.46
CA TYR A 60 13.39 0.11 -1.71
C TYR A 60 14.85 -0.41 -1.82
N PRO A 61 15.09 -1.73 -1.82
CA PRO A 61 16.44 -2.29 -1.87
C PRO A 61 17.10 -2.01 -3.22
N ASP A 62 18.43 -2.17 -3.29
CA ASP A 62 19.14 -2.19 -4.57
C ASP A 62 18.63 -3.36 -5.43
N PRO A 63 18.04 -3.10 -6.63
CA PRO A 63 17.42 -4.15 -7.41
C PRO A 63 18.44 -5.13 -8.02
N ASP A 64 19.69 -4.72 -8.24
CA ASP A 64 20.73 -5.60 -8.80
C ASP A 64 21.30 -6.52 -7.72
N GLN A 65 21.54 -6.00 -6.52
CA GLN A 65 21.92 -6.83 -5.37
C GLN A 65 20.82 -7.82 -4.99
N LEU A 66 19.54 -7.38 -5.05
CA LEU A 66 18.41 -8.25 -4.80
C LEU A 66 18.36 -9.39 -5.83
N LEU A 67 18.41 -9.08 -7.12
CA LEU A 67 18.31 -10.08 -8.19
C LEU A 67 19.52 -11.02 -8.30
N THR A 68 20.66 -10.66 -7.70
CA THR A 68 21.83 -11.54 -7.57
C THR A 68 21.83 -12.37 -6.28
N GLY A 69 20.82 -12.17 -5.41
CA GLY A 69 20.70 -12.88 -4.12
C GLY A 69 21.60 -12.33 -3.01
N GLN A 70 22.32 -11.23 -3.24
CA GLN A 70 23.21 -10.63 -2.22
C GLN A 70 22.45 -10.14 -0.98
N LEU A 71 21.15 -9.80 -1.13
CA LEU A 71 20.29 -9.34 -0.05
C LEU A 71 19.43 -10.44 0.58
N ASP A 72 19.48 -11.67 0.08
CA ASP A 72 18.56 -12.75 0.48
C ASP A 72 18.64 -13.08 1.96
N GLU A 73 19.85 -13.14 2.53
CA GLU A 73 20.01 -13.44 3.96
C GLU A 73 19.39 -12.34 4.83
N ALA A 74 19.66 -11.08 4.52
CA ALA A 74 19.10 -9.94 5.23
C ALA A 74 17.58 -9.88 5.10
N LEU A 75 17.05 -10.16 3.90
CA LEU A 75 15.60 -10.20 3.66
C LEU A 75 14.92 -11.35 4.40
N ARG A 76 15.51 -12.55 4.41
CA ARG A 76 14.97 -13.66 5.21
C ARG A 76 14.98 -13.38 6.70
N ALA A 77 16.03 -12.74 7.21
CA ALA A 77 16.10 -12.32 8.61
C ALA A 77 15.00 -11.29 8.92
N PHE A 78 14.85 -10.26 8.06
CA PHE A 78 13.80 -9.26 8.17
C PHE A 78 12.40 -9.88 8.14
N ILE A 79 12.07 -10.70 7.14
CA ILE A 79 10.79 -11.38 6.98
C ILE A 79 10.54 -12.35 8.16
N GLY A 80 11.56 -13.10 8.58
CA GLY A 80 11.47 -14.04 9.68
C GLY A 80 11.29 -13.40 11.04
N SER A 81 11.59 -12.12 11.19
CA SER A 81 11.37 -11.33 12.41
C SER A 81 9.96 -10.73 12.52
N ALA A 82 9.10 -10.95 11.51
CA ALA A 82 7.72 -10.49 11.55
C ALA A 82 6.96 -11.08 12.75
N PRO A 83 6.07 -10.29 13.39
CA PRO A 83 5.32 -10.75 14.56
C PRO A 83 4.35 -11.89 14.20
N SER A 84 3.85 -12.61 15.22
CA SER A 84 2.97 -13.77 15.04
C SER A 84 1.65 -13.45 14.31
N GLN A 85 1.16 -12.23 14.37
CA GLN A 85 0.01 -11.77 13.59
C GLN A 85 0.34 -11.55 12.10
N GLY A 86 1.60 -11.77 11.71
CA GLY A 86 2.06 -11.58 10.34
C GLY A 86 2.36 -10.13 9.98
N GLY A 87 2.59 -9.91 8.69
CA GLY A 87 2.89 -8.60 8.13
C GLY A 87 2.50 -8.51 6.67
N VAL A 88 2.51 -7.28 6.15
CA VAL A 88 2.27 -6.96 4.74
C VAL A 88 3.49 -6.22 4.21
N LEU A 89 4.01 -6.65 3.08
CA LEU A 89 5.23 -6.11 2.49
C LEU A 89 5.02 -5.80 1.02
N THR A 90 5.55 -4.68 0.57
CA THR A 90 5.73 -4.34 -0.84
C THR A 90 7.11 -3.78 -1.08
N ALA A 91 7.51 -3.70 -2.34
CA ALA A 91 8.71 -2.98 -2.75
C ALA A 91 8.37 -2.02 -3.89
N TYR A 92 9.02 -0.86 -3.89
CA TYR A 92 8.85 0.17 -4.92
C TYR A 92 7.38 0.53 -5.16
N ALA A 93 6.65 0.86 -4.08
CA ALA A 93 5.28 1.33 -4.19
C ALA A 93 5.15 2.45 -5.23
N GLU A 94 4.07 2.44 -6.00
CA GLU A 94 3.79 3.41 -7.08
C GLU A 94 4.86 3.43 -8.20
N ALA A 95 5.56 2.32 -8.43
CA ALA A 95 6.58 2.28 -9.49
C ALA A 95 6.03 2.60 -10.89
N ASP A 96 4.73 2.48 -11.09
CA ASP A 96 4.00 2.82 -12.30
C ASP A 96 3.75 4.33 -12.50
N GLY A 97 4.10 5.18 -11.53
CA GLY A 97 3.79 6.62 -11.53
C GLY A 97 4.21 7.39 -12.79
N ASP A 98 5.15 6.86 -13.58
CA ASP A 98 5.53 7.37 -14.90
C ASP A 98 5.57 6.23 -15.92
N ALA A 99 4.45 5.51 -16.06
CA ALA A 99 4.35 4.30 -16.87
C ALA A 99 4.77 4.51 -18.33
N ALA A 100 4.49 5.70 -18.91
CA ALA A 100 4.85 6.03 -20.29
C ALA A 100 6.37 6.07 -20.51
N ASN A 101 7.15 6.39 -19.46
CA ASN A 101 8.61 6.45 -19.48
C ASN A 101 9.27 5.25 -18.76
N GLY A 102 8.51 4.20 -18.50
CA GLY A 102 9.04 2.97 -17.88
C GLY A 102 8.92 2.93 -16.35
N GLY A 103 8.21 3.89 -15.75
CA GLY A 103 7.96 3.99 -14.31
C GLY A 103 8.80 5.05 -13.60
N GLN A 104 8.33 5.48 -12.43
CA GLN A 104 8.99 6.58 -11.69
C GLN A 104 10.44 6.30 -11.26
N PHE A 105 10.85 5.05 -11.19
CA PHE A 105 12.22 4.65 -10.83
C PHE A 105 13.10 4.30 -12.04
N ALA A 106 12.62 4.52 -13.28
CA ALA A 106 13.37 4.17 -14.49
C ALA A 106 14.72 4.89 -14.57
N SER A 107 14.78 6.17 -14.17
CA SER A 107 16.03 6.95 -14.11
C SER A 107 17.07 6.38 -13.14
N LEU A 108 16.66 5.56 -12.18
CA LEU A 108 17.51 4.86 -11.21
C LEU A 108 17.85 3.43 -11.66
N GLY A 109 17.54 3.07 -12.91
CA GLY A 109 17.80 1.76 -13.48
C GLY A 109 16.77 0.67 -13.16
N LEU A 110 15.69 0.99 -12.46
CA LEU A 110 14.59 0.08 -12.22
C LEU A 110 13.56 0.18 -13.37
N THR A 111 13.77 -0.65 -14.39
CA THR A 111 12.80 -0.77 -15.49
C THR A 111 11.62 -1.67 -15.09
N LYS A 112 10.50 -1.56 -15.83
CA LYS A 112 9.34 -2.45 -15.62
C LYS A 112 9.73 -3.93 -15.64
N ALA A 113 10.52 -4.37 -16.61
CA ALA A 113 10.98 -5.76 -16.69
C ALA A 113 11.82 -6.18 -15.48
N LYS A 114 12.69 -5.30 -14.97
CA LYS A 114 13.49 -5.56 -13.77
C LYS A 114 12.58 -5.63 -12.54
N LEU A 115 11.60 -4.74 -12.42
CA LEU A 115 10.64 -4.71 -11.31
C LEU A 115 9.81 -6.01 -11.23
N LEU A 116 9.32 -6.52 -12.38
CA LEU A 116 8.60 -7.79 -12.40
C LEU A 116 9.44 -8.95 -11.85
N ARG A 117 10.74 -8.99 -12.17
CA ARG A 117 11.68 -9.97 -11.61
C ARG A 117 11.90 -9.76 -10.11
N VAL A 118 12.00 -8.52 -9.67
CA VAL A 118 12.12 -8.15 -8.25
C VAL A 118 10.90 -8.63 -7.47
N HIS A 119 9.69 -8.36 -7.96
CA HIS A 119 8.47 -8.84 -7.33
C HIS A 119 8.42 -10.37 -7.23
N ALA A 120 8.76 -11.07 -8.32
CA ALA A 120 8.81 -12.54 -8.32
C ALA A 120 9.83 -13.08 -7.30
N HIS A 121 10.99 -12.44 -7.17
CA HIS A 121 12.03 -12.83 -6.23
C HIS A 121 11.58 -12.61 -4.77
N LEU A 122 11.03 -11.44 -4.44
CA LEU A 122 10.53 -11.12 -3.10
C LEU A 122 9.34 -12.00 -2.72
N GLN A 123 8.41 -12.27 -3.64
CA GLN A 123 7.31 -13.23 -3.42
C GLN A 123 7.87 -14.61 -3.06
N ALA A 124 8.93 -15.06 -3.74
CA ALA A 124 9.55 -16.34 -3.43
C ALA A 124 10.21 -16.36 -2.03
N LEU A 125 10.82 -15.26 -1.59
CA LEU A 125 11.39 -15.13 -0.25
C LEU A 125 10.31 -15.10 0.85
N CYS A 126 9.14 -14.50 0.59
CA CYS A 126 8.02 -14.45 1.54
C CYS A 126 7.25 -15.78 1.62
N ARG A 127 7.40 -16.67 0.64
CA ARG A 127 6.63 -17.93 0.58
C ARG A 127 6.85 -18.80 1.82
N GLY A 128 5.76 -19.17 2.49
CA GLY A 128 5.80 -19.98 3.70
C GLY A 128 6.08 -19.18 4.98
N SER A 129 6.27 -17.87 4.89
CA SER A 129 6.33 -16.98 6.06
C SER A 129 4.93 -16.46 6.45
N LEU A 130 4.86 -15.70 7.54
CA LEU A 130 3.64 -14.99 7.94
C LEU A 130 3.46 -13.64 7.20
N VAL A 131 4.41 -13.27 6.34
CA VAL A 131 4.37 -12.01 5.60
C VAL A 131 3.69 -12.22 4.25
N LYS A 132 2.66 -11.42 3.96
CA LYS A 132 2.02 -11.34 2.65
C LYS A 132 2.77 -10.32 1.79
N TYR A 133 3.14 -10.72 0.58
CA TYR A 133 3.86 -9.85 -0.35
C TYR A 133 2.97 -9.46 -1.53
N GLY A 134 2.98 -8.17 -1.91
CA GLY A 134 2.20 -7.69 -3.05
C GLY A 134 2.78 -6.46 -3.72
N ALA A 135 2.11 -5.99 -4.76
CA ALA A 135 2.45 -4.79 -5.51
C ALA A 135 1.47 -3.66 -5.21
N VAL A 136 1.98 -2.43 -5.19
CA VAL A 136 1.19 -1.20 -5.05
C VAL A 136 1.41 -0.35 -6.30
N VAL A 137 0.31 0.05 -6.94
CA VAL A 137 0.29 0.94 -8.10
C VAL A 137 -0.54 2.19 -7.82
N CYS A 138 -0.29 3.28 -8.54
CA CYS A 138 -1.06 4.52 -8.41
C CYS A 138 -1.93 4.81 -9.64
N GLY A 139 -1.94 3.96 -10.65
CA GLY A 139 -2.71 4.12 -11.87
C GLY A 139 -3.69 2.98 -12.14
N THR A 140 -4.75 3.28 -12.88
CA THR A 140 -5.85 2.35 -13.16
C THR A 140 -5.86 1.80 -14.58
N GLY A 141 -5.00 2.33 -15.45
CA GLY A 141 -4.88 1.90 -16.84
C GLY A 141 -4.15 0.56 -17.00
N LEU A 142 -4.28 -0.04 -18.17
CA LEU A 142 -3.59 -1.29 -18.46
C LEU A 142 -2.06 -1.17 -18.32
N ASP A 143 -1.49 -0.04 -18.77
CA ASP A 143 -0.04 0.19 -18.70
C ASP A 143 0.49 0.20 -17.25
N GLN A 144 -0.33 0.64 -16.30
CA GLN A 144 -0.01 0.66 -14.89
C GLN A 144 -0.10 -0.74 -14.27
N VAL A 145 -1.18 -1.49 -14.53
CA VAL A 145 -1.33 -2.84 -13.97
C VAL A 145 -0.30 -3.83 -14.49
N LEU A 146 0.33 -3.54 -15.63
CA LEU A 146 1.46 -4.33 -16.15
C LEU A 146 2.74 -4.26 -15.28
N PHE A 147 2.77 -3.40 -14.25
CA PHE A 147 3.81 -3.42 -13.22
C PHE A 147 3.57 -4.48 -12.14
N CYS A 148 2.41 -5.14 -12.14
CA CYS A 148 2.02 -6.17 -11.19
C CYS A 148 2.18 -7.56 -11.83
N PRO A 149 3.17 -8.39 -11.46
CA PRO A 149 3.23 -9.75 -11.96
C PRO A 149 2.09 -10.60 -11.39
N PRO A 150 1.61 -11.65 -12.09
CA PRO A 150 0.70 -12.63 -11.53
C PRO A 150 1.29 -13.38 -10.33
N GLY A 151 0.42 -13.90 -9.46
CA GLY A 151 0.80 -14.80 -8.36
C GLY A 151 1.34 -14.11 -7.10
N LEU A 152 1.09 -12.82 -6.93
CA LEU A 152 1.32 -12.12 -5.67
C LEU A 152 0.21 -12.42 -4.66
N ASP A 153 0.49 -12.28 -3.35
CA ASP A 153 -0.51 -12.49 -2.31
C ASP A 153 -1.60 -11.42 -2.33
N PHE A 154 -1.30 -10.22 -2.82
CA PHE A 154 -2.27 -9.14 -3.01
C PHE A 154 -1.81 -8.12 -4.05
N TYR A 155 -2.77 -7.29 -4.49
CA TYR A 155 -2.55 -6.13 -5.35
C TYR A 155 -3.24 -4.92 -4.72
N ALA A 156 -2.54 -3.81 -4.64
CA ALA A 156 -3.04 -2.63 -3.98
C ALA A 156 -2.98 -1.40 -4.87
N LEU A 157 -3.90 -0.47 -4.60
CA LEU A 157 -4.00 0.79 -5.31
C LEU A 157 -3.83 1.96 -4.33
N ASP A 158 -2.97 2.91 -4.69
CA ASP A 158 -2.93 4.24 -4.10
C ASP A 158 -3.85 5.13 -4.93
N TRP A 159 -4.91 5.68 -4.30
CA TRP A 159 -6.00 6.34 -5.00
C TRP A 159 -6.42 7.66 -4.35
N TYR A 160 -6.25 8.75 -5.09
CA TYR A 160 -6.52 10.11 -4.62
C TYR A 160 -7.45 10.85 -5.56
N ASP A 161 -8.26 11.79 -5.02
CA ASP A 161 -9.28 12.52 -5.78
C ASP A 161 -8.73 13.51 -6.82
N ASN A 162 -7.50 13.98 -6.63
CA ASN A 162 -6.87 14.97 -7.50
C ASN A 162 -6.19 14.39 -8.75
N TRP A 163 -6.02 13.07 -8.82
CA TRP A 163 -5.27 12.43 -9.91
C TRP A 163 -6.14 11.67 -10.90
N ASN A 164 -7.39 11.42 -10.56
CA ASN A 164 -8.11 10.37 -11.23
C ASN A 164 -9.55 10.74 -11.61
N PRO A 165 -10.09 10.10 -12.68
CA PRO A 165 -11.46 10.28 -13.13
C PRO A 165 -12.48 9.85 -12.06
N PRO A 166 -13.80 10.02 -12.30
CA PRO A 166 -14.84 9.72 -11.33
C PRO A 166 -14.61 8.40 -10.60
N LEU A 167 -14.58 8.48 -9.27
CA LEU A 167 -14.12 7.52 -8.30
C LEU A 167 -14.41 6.05 -8.63
N ILE A 168 -15.66 5.67 -8.77
CA ILE A 168 -16.07 4.28 -9.00
C ILE A 168 -15.62 3.77 -10.37
N ARG A 169 -15.61 4.63 -11.38
CA ARG A 169 -15.18 4.25 -12.72
C ARG A 169 -13.70 3.89 -12.75
N GLY A 170 -12.88 4.65 -12.02
CA GLY A 170 -11.44 4.36 -11.92
C GLY A 170 -11.17 3.06 -11.17
N LEU A 171 -11.82 2.83 -10.04
CA LEU A 171 -11.69 1.60 -9.26
C LEU A 171 -12.11 0.36 -10.07
N ASN A 172 -13.23 0.45 -10.80
CA ASN A 172 -13.68 -0.63 -11.68
C ASN A 172 -12.70 -0.89 -12.82
N ALA A 173 -12.19 0.17 -13.48
CA ALA A 173 -11.21 0.03 -14.54
C ALA A 173 -9.92 -0.64 -14.06
N TRP A 174 -9.44 -0.26 -12.86
CA TRP A 174 -8.29 -0.92 -12.23
C TRP A 174 -8.55 -2.42 -12.02
N ARG A 175 -9.67 -2.77 -11.37
CA ARG A 175 -10.03 -4.16 -11.13
C ARG A 175 -10.09 -4.95 -12.44
N GLU A 176 -10.84 -4.48 -13.42
CA GLU A 176 -11.03 -5.18 -14.70
C GLU A 176 -9.71 -5.37 -15.47
N ASN A 177 -8.85 -4.36 -15.48
CA ASN A 177 -7.55 -4.44 -16.13
C ASN A 177 -6.63 -5.42 -15.39
N LEU A 178 -6.64 -5.39 -14.04
CA LEU A 178 -5.85 -6.30 -13.22
C LEU A 178 -6.32 -7.76 -13.38
N GLU A 179 -7.61 -8.05 -13.24
CA GLU A 179 -8.18 -9.39 -13.41
C GLU A 179 -7.84 -9.99 -14.80
N ARG A 180 -7.93 -9.15 -15.84
CA ARG A 180 -7.54 -9.54 -17.19
C ARG A 180 -6.04 -9.84 -17.31
N HIS A 181 -5.21 -9.08 -16.61
CA HIS A 181 -3.76 -9.23 -16.67
C HIS A 181 -3.28 -10.44 -15.87
N VAL A 182 -3.76 -10.63 -14.64
CA VAL A 182 -3.33 -11.74 -13.79
C VAL A 182 -4.09 -13.03 -14.04
N GLN A 183 -5.18 -12.98 -14.82
CA GLN A 183 -6.02 -14.12 -15.23
C GLN A 183 -6.62 -14.91 -14.06
N GLU A 184 -6.85 -14.22 -12.94
CA GLU A 184 -7.44 -14.77 -11.71
C GLU A 184 -8.24 -13.70 -10.99
N SER A 185 -9.04 -14.08 -9.98
CA SER A 185 -9.64 -13.12 -9.05
C SER A 185 -8.61 -12.72 -8.01
N PRO A 186 -7.99 -11.54 -8.10
CA PRO A 186 -6.92 -11.13 -7.20
C PRO A 186 -7.43 -10.86 -5.79
N VAL A 187 -6.54 -10.91 -4.80
CA VAL A 187 -6.77 -10.29 -3.50
C VAL A 187 -6.47 -8.80 -3.63
N LEU A 188 -7.47 -7.95 -3.41
CA LEU A 188 -7.36 -6.51 -3.57
C LEU A 188 -7.09 -5.79 -2.23
N ALA A 189 -6.44 -4.64 -2.32
CA ALA A 189 -6.28 -3.72 -1.22
C ALA A 189 -6.30 -2.27 -1.72
N ILE A 190 -6.67 -1.35 -0.84
CA ILE A 190 -6.40 0.08 -1.02
C ILE A 190 -5.24 0.41 -0.08
N ALA A 191 -4.09 0.74 -0.63
CA ALA A 191 -2.88 0.96 0.14
C ALA A 191 -2.73 2.40 0.61
N GLU A 192 -3.23 3.36 -0.17
CA GLU A 192 -3.39 4.74 0.26
C GLU A 192 -4.63 5.35 -0.38
N THR A 193 -5.37 6.15 0.38
CA THR A 193 -6.47 6.93 -0.17
C THR A 193 -6.77 8.16 0.68
N ASN A 194 -7.07 9.26 0.02
CA ASN A 194 -7.55 10.47 0.66
C ASN A 194 -8.18 11.42 -0.38
N SER A 195 -8.93 12.43 0.12
CA SER A 195 -9.39 13.56 -0.66
C SER A 195 -8.69 14.84 -0.19
N ASN A 196 -8.24 15.66 -1.15
CA ASN A 196 -7.68 16.98 -0.88
C ASN A 196 -8.75 18.01 -0.47
N VAL A 197 -10.04 17.67 -0.66
CA VAL A 197 -11.18 18.50 -0.25
C VAL A 197 -11.73 18.00 1.08
N PRO A 198 -11.47 18.68 2.22
CA PRO A 198 -11.86 18.19 3.54
C PRO A 198 -13.34 17.80 3.67
N SER A 199 -14.25 18.61 3.12
CA SER A 199 -15.69 18.34 3.16
C SER A 199 -16.13 17.09 2.39
N GLN A 200 -15.33 16.59 1.47
CA GLN A 200 -15.61 15.38 0.68
C GLN A 200 -15.02 14.11 1.30
N ARG A 201 -14.08 14.21 2.23
CA ARG A 201 -13.40 13.05 2.83
C ARG A 201 -14.35 12.00 3.39
N PRO A 202 -15.39 12.34 4.18
CA PRO A 202 -16.28 11.32 4.72
C PRO A 202 -16.95 10.47 3.63
N SER A 203 -17.44 11.10 2.56
CA SER A 203 -18.06 10.40 1.43
C SER A 203 -17.02 9.66 0.58
N TRP A 204 -15.85 10.23 0.39
CA TRP A 204 -14.73 9.59 -0.31
C TRP A 204 -14.35 8.27 0.35
N PHE A 205 -14.02 8.30 1.64
CA PHE A 205 -13.64 7.09 2.38
C PHE A 205 -14.74 6.04 2.39
N ALA A 206 -16.00 6.45 2.66
CA ALA A 206 -17.13 5.54 2.64
C ALA A 206 -17.34 4.88 1.27
N THR A 207 -17.11 5.62 0.18
CA THR A 207 -17.26 5.11 -1.18
C THR A 207 -16.16 4.13 -1.56
N VAL A 208 -14.89 4.47 -1.30
CA VAL A 208 -13.75 3.59 -1.60
C VAL A 208 -13.83 2.31 -0.77
N TYR A 209 -14.11 2.44 0.53
CA TYR A 209 -14.30 1.29 1.40
C TYR A 209 -15.47 0.42 0.95
N GLY A 210 -16.64 1.03 0.68
CA GLY A 210 -17.83 0.30 0.23
C GLY A 210 -17.59 -0.48 -1.07
N TRP A 211 -16.81 0.08 -2.00
CA TRP A 211 -16.40 -0.61 -3.21
C TRP A 211 -15.53 -1.83 -2.90
N LEU A 212 -14.52 -1.68 -2.04
CA LEU A 212 -13.64 -2.79 -1.66
C LEU A 212 -14.38 -3.88 -0.88
N ALA A 213 -15.26 -3.49 0.04
CA ALA A 213 -16.10 -4.42 0.80
C ALA A 213 -17.07 -5.19 -0.10
N GLY A 214 -17.68 -4.51 -1.08
CA GLY A 214 -18.51 -5.15 -2.11
C GLY A 214 -17.72 -6.18 -2.93
N TYR A 215 -16.54 -5.81 -3.40
CA TYR A 215 -15.65 -6.75 -4.08
C TYR A 215 -15.34 -7.97 -3.20
N SER A 216 -15.00 -7.76 -1.92
CA SER A 216 -14.72 -8.83 -0.96
C SER A 216 -15.91 -9.78 -0.81
N ALA A 217 -17.12 -9.26 -0.64
CA ALA A 217 -18.34 -10.05 -0.50
C ALA A 217 -18.64 -10.90 -1.74
N GLU A 218 -18.44 -10.33 -2.94
CA GLU A 218 -18.66 -11.01 -4.22
C GLU A 218 -17.61 -12.10 -4.52
N ASN A 219 -16.40 -11.95 -3.97
CA ASN A 219 -15.24 -12.79 -4.28
C ASN A 219 -14.72 -13.64 -3.10
N GLY A 220 -15.58 -13.98 -2.14
CA GLY A 220 -15.24 -14.91 -1.08
C GLY A 220 -14.18 -14.38 -0.10
N GLY A 221 -14.22 -13.09 0.24
CA GLY A 221 -13.31 -12.50 1.21
C GLY A 221 -11.97 -12.04 0.63
N ARG A 222 -11.87 -11.84 -0.69
CA ARG A 222 -10.61 -11.46 -1.36
C ARG A 222 -10.25 -9.97 -1.26
N ALA A 223 -10.44 -9.36 -0.10
CA ALA A 223 -9.90 -8.04 0.20
C ALA A 223 -8.97 -8.12 1.40
N LEU A 224 -7.71 -7.71 1.22
CA LEU A 224 -6.71 -7.74 2.28
C LEU A 224 -6.88 -6.58 3.25
N GLY A 225 -6.99 -5.37 2.73
CA GLY A 225 -7.00 -4.22 3.63
C GLY A 225 -7.32 -2.89 2.96
N TYR A 226 -7.63 -1.94 3.81
CA TYR A 226 -7.94 -0.56 3.48
C TYR A 226 -7.13 0.38 4.36
N TRP A 227 -6.33 1.25 3.76
CA TRP A 227 -5.54 2.26 4.47
C TRP A 227 -5.86 3.65 3.94
N SER A 228 -6.00 4.60 4.86
CA SER A 228 -6.06 6.02 4.53
C SER A 228 -4.66 6.63 4.62
N TYR A 229 -4.40 7.66 3.82
CA TYR A 229 -3.13 8.37 3.85
C TYR A 229 -3.26 9.72 4.54
N TRP A 230 -2.38 9.97 5.50
CA TRP A 230 -2.34 11.21 6.26
C TRP A 230 -0.94 11.78 6.25
N ARG A 231 -0.83 13.06 5.92
CA ARG A 231 0.42 13.79 6.02
C ARG A 231 0.33 14.83 7.12
N THR A 232 1.39 14.92 7.91
CA THR A 232 1.52 15.91 8.99
C THR A 232 2.15 17.20 8.50
N ASP A 233 2.85 17.19 7.36
CA ASP A 233 3.57 18.33 6.81
C ASP A 233 2.89 18.87 5.54
N ALA A 234 2.69 20.17 5.51
CA ALA A 234 2.24 20.86 4.31
C ALA A 234 3.39 20.91 3.32
N GLY A 235 3.35 20.06 2.31
CA GLY A 235 4.14 20.26 1.11
C GLY A 235 5.32 19.35 0.87
N ILE A 236 5.06 18.17 0.35
CA ILE A 236 5.97 17.50 -0.56
C ILE A 236 5.25 17.37 -1.90
N GLY A 237 5.81 17.98 -2.94
CA GLY A 237 5.26 17.97 -4.30
C GLY A 237 3.99 18.79 -4.49
N SER A 238 3.24 18.49 -5.55
CA SER A 238 2.01 19.20 -5.97
C SER A 238 0.80 18.98 -5.03
N LEU A 239 0.93 18.19 -3.98
CA LEU A 239 -0.11 17.91 -2.99
C LEU A 239 -0.04 18.95 -1.88
N SER A 240 -0.50 20.18 -2.15
CA SER A 240 -0.64 21.22 -1.14
C SER A 240 -2.00 21.11 -0.45
N GLY A 241 -2.01 20.91 0.86
CA GLY A 241 -3.23 20.94 1.67
C GLY A 241 -3.10 20.20 3.00
N PRO A 242 -3.93 20.51 3.99
CA PRO A 242 -3.95 19.79 5.26
C PRO A 242 -4.57 18.40 5.02
N TRP A 243 -3.76 17.37 5.06
CA TRP A 243 -4.19 15.98 4.89
C TRP A 243 -4.61 15.31 6.20
N LEU A 244 -4.50 16.02 7.32
CA LEU A 244 -4.90 15.51 8.64
C LEU A 244 -6.43 15.47 8.79
N PRO A 245 -7.00 14.43 9.40
CA PRO A 245 -8.40 14.40 9.78
C PRO A 245 -8.60 15.39 10.93
N GLY A 246 -8.90 16.63 10.61
CA GLY A 246 -9.15 17.67 11.60
C GLY A 246 -10.62 17.83 11.98
N ASP A 247 -11.53 17.14 11.27
CA ASP A 247 -12.94 17.30 11.44
C ASP A 247 -13.63 16.03 11.97
N ALA A 248 -14.64 16.24 12.81
CA ALA A 248 -15.37 15.16 13.48
C ALA A 248 -16.09 14.23 12.48
N ALA A 249 -16.50 14.73 11.31
CA ALA A 249 -17.21 13.93 10.32
C ALA A 249 -16.27 12.92 9.66
N THR A 250 -15.04 13.32 9.34
CA THR A 250 -13.99 12.42 8.80
C THR A 250 -13.61 11.36 9.83
N ILE A 251 -13.36 11.75 11.09
CA ILE A 251 -13.07 10.80 12.18
C ILE A 251 -14.23 9.81 12.36
N ALA A 252 -15.47 10.27 12.37
CA ALA A 252 -16.63 9.40 12.47
C ALA A 252 -16.78 8.44 11.29
N ALA A 253 -16.44 8.85 10.07
CA ALA A 253 -16.45 7.97 8.91
C ALA A 253 -15.40 6.87 9.04
N LEU A 254 -14.15 7.20 9.40
CA LEU A 254 -13.07 6.25 9.61
C LEU A 254 -13.36 5.28 10.77
N THR A 255 -13.96 5.77 11.87
CA THR A 255 -14.38 4.92 13.01
C THR A 255 -15.40 3.87 12.57
N ARG A 256 -16.39 4.25 11.74
CA ARG A 256 -17.36 3.28 11.19
C ARG A 256 -16.70 2.25 10.30
N ILE A 257 -15.77 2.65 9.42
CA ILE A 257 -15.02 1.73 8.57
C ILE A 257 -14.20 0.76 9.42
N ALA A 258 -13.49 1.27 10.43
CA ALA A 258 -12.70 0.43 11.34
C ALA A 258 -13.56 -0.62 12.06
N ALA A 259 -14.75 -0.24 12.52
CA ALA A 259 -15.70 -1.16 13.15
C ALA A 259 -16.11 -2.29 12.20
N HIS A 260 -16.49 -1.96 10.95
CA HIS A 260 -16.87 -2.97 9.95
C HIS A 260 -15.70 -3.91 9.61
N CYS A 261 -14.46 -3.40 9.51
CA CYS A 261 -13.30 -4.25 9.25
C CYS A 261 -13.03 -5.26 10.38
N LYS A 262 -13.41 -4.92 11.61
CA LYS A 262 -13.27 -5.81 12.78
C LYS A 262 -14.26 -6.97 12.75
N ASP A 263 -15.49 -6.72 12.29
CA ASP A 263 -16.52 -7.74 12.24
C ASP A 263 -16.27 -8.80 11.15
N ASP A 264 -15.37 -8.52 10.20
CA ASP A 264 -14.96 -9.41 9.11
C ASP A 264 -13.79 -10.36 9.48
N VAL A 265 -13.30 -10.33 10.73
CA VAL A 265 -12.20 -11.17 11.27
C VAL A 265 -12.75 -12.15 12.27
#